data_7f6d5a2187abd81cd0adc7279eb15116
#
_entry.id   7f6d5a2187abd81cd0adc7279eb15116
#
_cell.length_a   1.000
_cell.length_b   1.000
_cell.length_c   1.000
_cell.angle_alpha   90.00
_cell.angle_beta   90.00
_cell.angle_gamma   90.00
#
_symmetry.space_group_name_H-M   'P 1'
#
loop_
_entity.id
_entity.type
_entity.pdbx_description
1 polymer ?
#
loop_
_entity_poly.entity_id
_entity_poly.type
_entity_poly.pdbx_seq_one_letter_code
_entity_poly.pdbx_strand_id
1 'polypeptide(L)'
;MAKYQTNKTKRAVYNTLRCIGVMLFGQNRFKQPKFLENAAQKDKYEVWLGMIDEGKINEVENELIEETEQRRPDMHPSESEKMAMLEVALQIYKYINDKDDAFLERSSYSREEVEEGILSVMHILHIDTDMICRLLV
;
A
#
# COMPACT_ATOMS: atom_id res chain seq x y z
N MET A 1 -9.56 10.46 -24.28
CA MET A 1 -9.14 11.49 -23.31
C MET A 1 -9.07 10.93 -21.91
N ALA A 2 -10.16 10.40 -21.39
CA ALA A 2 -10.15 9.78 -20.07
C ALA A 2 -9.09 8.68 -19.93
N LYS A 3 -8.94 7.85 -20.97
CA LYS A 3 -7.97 6.76 -20.96
C LYS A 3 -6.52 7.26 -20.80
N TYR A 4 -6.17 8.35 -21.46
CA TYR A 4 -4.83 8.93 -21.36
C TYR A 4 -4.59 9.51 -19.96
N GLN A 5 -5.57 10.27 -19.45
CA GLN A 5 -5.48 10.87 -18.10
C GLN A 5 -5.40 9.77 -17.03
N THR A 6 -6.15 8.70 -17.21
CA THR A 6 -6.17 7.58 -16.27
C THR A 6 -4.83 6.86 -16.21
N ASN A 7 -4.19 6.63 -17.38
CA ASN A 7 -2.86 6.02 -17.42
C ASN A 7 -1.83 6.93 -16.73
N LYS A 8 -1.99 8.24 -16.87
CA LYS A 8 -1.13 9.23 -16.22
C LYS A 8 -1.30 9.18 -14.71
N THR A 9 -2.55 9.07 -14.24
CA THR A 9 -2.86 8.95 -12.81
C THR A 9 -2.29 7.66 -12.25
N LYS A 10 -2.48 6.55 -12.95
CA LYS A 10 -1.93 5.24 -12.54
C LYS A 10 -0.42 5.33 -12.36
N ARG A 11 0.27 5.96 -13.29
CA ARG A 11 1.73 6.12 -13.24
C ARG A 11 2.14 7.01 -12.09
N ALA A 12 1.42 8.11 -11.85
CA ALA A 12 1.72 9.04 -10.77
C ALA A 12 1.59 8.35 -9.41
N VAL A 13 0.53 7.57 -9.23
CA VAL A 13 0.30 6.83 -7.99
C VAL A 13 1.40 5.77 -7.80
N TYR A 14 1.73 5.04 -8.85
CA TYR A 14 2.83 4.06 -8.79
C TYR A 14 4.13 4.73 -8.35
N ASN A 15 4.44 5.90 -8.92
CA ASN A 15 5.67 6.62 -8.58
C ASN A 15 5.69 7.04 -7.11
N THR A 16 4.54 7.41 -6.56
CA THR A 16 4.42 7.72 -5.13
C THR A 16 4.78 6.49 -4.28
N LEU A 17 4.16 5.35 -4.58
CA LEU A 17 4.41 4.11 -3.85
C LEU A 17 5.87 3.68 -3.97
N ARG A 18 6.43 3.77 -5.17
CA ARG A 18 7.82 3.41 -5.43
C ARG A 18 8.77 4.32 -4.66
N CYS A 19 8.50 5.63 -4.65
CA CYS A 19 9.34 6.59 -3.94
C CYS A 19 9.39 6.24 -2.45
N ILE A 20 8.25 5.99 -1.83
CA ILE A 20 8.18 5.60 -0.43
C ILE A 20 8.97 4.30 -0.20
N GLY A 21 8.72 3.29 -1.02
CA GLY A 21 9.34 1.99 -0.87
C GLY A 21 10.85 2.02 -1.04
N VAL A 22 11.33 2.70 -2.07
CA VAL A 22 12.76 2.79 -2.34
C VAL A 22 13.48 3.61 -1.27
N MET A 23 12.89 4.70 -0.80
CA MET A 23 13.49 5.53 0.24
C MET A 23 13.61 4.80 1.58
N LEU A 24 12.60 4.01 1.94
CA LEU A 24 12.57 3.36 3.26
C LEU A 24 13.18 1.97 3.26
N PHE A 25 13.11 1.25 2.15
CA PHE A 25 13.54 -0.16 2.10
C PHE A 25 14.64 -0.43 1.08
N GLY A 26 14.84 0.47 0.13
CA GLY A 26 15.75 0.24 -0.99
C GLY A 26 15.07 -0.45 -2.16
N GLN A 27 15.66 -0.33 -3.34
CA GLN A 27 15.08 -0.79 -4.59
C GLN A 27 14.86 -2.31 -4.63
N ASN A 28 15.83 -3.08 -4.14
CA ASN A 28 15.72 -4.55 -4.17
C ASN A 28 14.57 -5.04 -3.32
N ARG A 29 14.42 -4.47 -2.13
CA ARG A 29 13.39 -4.87 -1.19
C ARG A 29 12.01 -4.43 -1.63
N PHE A 30 11.91 -3.31 -2.34
CA PHE A 30 10.65 -2.88 -2.93
C PHE A 30 10.15 -3.88 -3.98
N LYS A 31 11.06 -4.48 -4.75
CA LYS A 31 10.73 -5.48 -5.76
C LYS A 31 10.51 -6.87 -5.15
N GLN A 32 11.26 -7.21 -4.10
CA GLN A 32 11.20 -8.49 -3.43
C GLN A 32 11.05 -8.28 -1.93
N PRO A 33 9.81 -8.07 -1.45
CA PRO A 33 9.56 -7.74 -0.05
C PRO A 33 9.99 -8.86 0.90
N LYS A 34 10.59 -8.45 2.01
CA LYS A 34 11.11 -9.38 3.00
C LYS A 34 10.00 -10.17 3.71
N PHE A 35 8.80 -9.60 3.86
CA PHE A 35 7.72 -10.33 4.55
C PHE A 35 7.33 -11.62 3.84
N LEU A 36 7.63 -11.75 2.55
CA LEU A 36 7.36 -12.97 1.79
C LEU A 36 8.20 -14.17 2.26
N GLU A 37 9.23 -13.92 3.06
CA GLU A 37 10.04 -14.98 3.68
C GLU A 37 9.34 -15.60 4.88
N ASN A 38 8.33 -14.92 5.45
CA ASN A 38 7.55 -15.41 6.58
C ASN A 38 6.27 -16.05 6.07
N ALA A 39 6.10 -17.36 6.31
CA ALA A 39 5.00 -18.14 5.77
C ALA A 39 3.62 -17.58 6.16
N ALA A 40 3.44 -17.21 7.44
CA ALA A 40 2.15 -16.71 7.92
C ALA A 40 1.79 -15.37 7.28
N GLN A 41 2.75 -14.46 7.16
CA GLN A 41 2.53 -13.16 6.52
C GLN A 41 2.27 -13.33 5.03
N LYS A 42 3.00 -14.23 4.38
CA LYS A 42 2.83 -14.52 2.96
C LYS A 42 1.43 -15.07 2.70
N ASP A 43 0.96 -16.00 3.51
CA ASP A 43 -0.37 -16.60 3.36
C ASP A 43 -1.47 -15.54 3.48
N LYS A 44 -1.37 -14.67 4.48
CA LYS A 44 -2.34 -13.59 4.67
C LYS A 44 -2.34 -12.62 3.49
N TYR A 45 -1.15 -12.27 3.02
CA TYR A 45 -0.99 -11.40 1.86
C TYR A 45 -1.65 -12.02 0.63
N GLU A 46 -1.45 -13.31 0.38
CA GLU A 46 -2.05 -14.01 -0.75
C GLU A 46 -3.57 -14.06 -0.65
N VAL A 47 -4.12 -14.23 0.56
CA VAL A 47 -5.58 -14.17 0.77
C VAL A 47 -6.10 -12.79 0.38
N TRP A 48 -5.42 -11.73 0.79
CA TRP A 48 -5.82 -10.36 0.44
C TRP A 48 -5.75 -10.12 -1.07
N LEU A 49 -4.70 -10.62 -1.74
CA LEU A 49 -4.61 -10.52 -3.21
C LEU A 49 -5.80 -11.19 -3.89
N GLY A 50 -6.20 -12.37 -3.40
CA GLY A 50 -7.37 -13.07 -3.92
C GLY A 50 -8.66 -12.29 -3.72
N MET A 51 -8.81 -11.65 -2.56
CA MET A 51 -9.97 -10.82 -2.27
C MET A 51 -10.02 -9.60 -3.21
N ILE A 52 -8.87 -8.99 -3.47
CA ILE A 52 -8.79 -7.87 -4.41
C ILE A 52 -9.22 -8.33 -5.80
N ASP A 53 -8.76 -9.50 -6.24
CA ASP A 53 -9.14 -10.06 -7.54
C ASP A 53 -10.64 -10.29 -7.66
N GLU A 54 -11.33 -10.53 -6.54
CA GLU A 54 -12.78 -10.67 -6.49
C GLU A 54 -13.51 -9.33 -6.39
N GLY A 55 -12.78 -8.22 -6.39
CA GLY A 55 -13.37 -6.89 -6.28
C GLY A 55 -13.62 -6.42 -4.85
N LYS A 56 -13.13 -7.16 -3.85
CA LYS A 56 -13.33 -6.84 -2.43
C LYS A 56 -12.22 -5.92 -1.90
N ILE A 57 -11.94 -4.84 -2.63
CA ILE A 57 -10.85 -3.92 -2.29
C ILE A 57 -11.12 -3.20 -0.98
N ASN A 58 -12.34 -2.71 -0.78
CA ASN A 58 -12.68 -1.98 0.44
C ASN A 58 -12.57 -2.85 1.68
N GLU A 59 -12.95 -4.12 1.56
CA GLU A 59 -12.83 -5.08 2.67
C GLU A 59 -11.37 -5.34 3.02
N VAL A 60 -10.51 -5.49 2.01
CA VAL A 60 -9.07 -5.66 2.24
C VAL A 60 -8.50 -4.42 2.93
N GLU A 61 -8.85 -3.23 2.45
CA GLU A 61 -8.38 -1.99 3.04
C GLU A 61 -8.80 -1.87 4.51
N ASN A 62 -10.05 -2.23 4.82
CA ASN A 62 -10.53 -2.20 6.21
C ASN A 62 -9.69 -3.13 7.10
N GLU A 63 -9.41 -4.35 6.64
CA GLU A 63 -8.58 -5.29 7.40
C GLU A 63 -7.13 -4.79 7.52
N LEU A 64 -6.59 -4.21 6.45
CA LEU A 64 -5.25 -3.66 6.44
C LEU A 64 -5.11 -2.53 7.45
N ILE A 65 -6.06 -1.61 7.49
CA ILE A 65 -6.06 -0.49 8.43
C ILE A 65 -6.19 -1.00 9.87
N GLU A 66 -7.05 -1.98 10.10
CA GLU A 66 -7.21 -2.61 11.41
C GLU A 66 -5.89 -3.20 11.91
N GLU A 67 -5.20 -3.94 11.05
CA GLU A 67 -3.90 -4.52 11.36
C GLU A 67 -2.86 -3.43 11.65
N THR A 68 -2.91 -2.34 10.88
CA THR A 68 -2.01 -1.22 11.06
C THR A 68 -2.24 -0.55 12.41
N GLU A 69 -3.49 -0.37 12.82
CA GLU A 69 -3.83 0.27 14.09
C GLU A 69 -3.34 -0.54 15.29
N GLN A 70 -3.22 -1.86 15.15
CA GLN A 70 -2.66 -2.69 16.21
C GLN A 70 -1.16 -2.45 16.40
N ARG A 71 -0.54 -1.72 15.51
CA ARG A 71 0.89 -1.38 15.54
C ARG A 71 1.13 0.11 15.75
N ARG A 72 0.12 0.81 16.32
CA ARG A 72 0.28 2.22 16.71
C ARG A 72 1.34 2.31 17.83
N PRO A 73 2.01 3.48 17.97
CA PRO A 73 3.03 3.65 19.02
C PRO A 73 2.57 3.30 20.44
N ASP A 74 1.31 3.57 20.77
CA ASP A 74 0.76 3.24 22.10
C ASP A 74 0.58 1.74 22.33
N MET A 75 0.69 0.93 21.28
CA MET A 75 0.69 -0.54 21.38
C MET A 75 2.10 -1.10 21.52
N HIS A 76 3.11 -0.23 21.57
CA HIS A 76 4.53 -0.57 21.74
C HIS A 76 5.06 -1.60 20.73
N PRO A 77 4.80 -1.41 19.42
CA PRO A 77 5.36 -2.34 18.42
C PRO A 77 6.87 -2.12 18.30
N SER A 78 7.58 -3.17 17.91
CA SER A 78 8.99 -3.00 17.54
C SER A 78 9.09 -2.22 16.24
N GLU A 79 10.25 -1.61 15.99
CA GLU A 79 10.50 -0.92 14.73
C GLU A 79 10.36 -1.89 13.55
N SER A 80 10.82 -3.12 13.73
CA SER A 80 10.71 -4.18 12.73
C SER A 80 9.25 -4.48 12.38
N GLU A 81 8.35 -4.54 13.38
CA GLU A 81 6.92 -4.77 13.17
C GLU A 81 6.28 -3.64 12.39
N LYS A 82 6.61 -2.39 12.72
CA LYS A 82 6.11 -1.22 12.02
C LYS A 82 6.52 -1.23 10.55
N MET A 83 7.80 -1.48 10.30
CA MET A 83 8.32 -1.46 8.93
C MET A 83 7.78 -2.63 8.12
N ALA A 84 7.61 -3.80 8.72
CA ALA A 84 7.00 -4.94 8.04
C ALA A 84 5.56 -4.63 7.63
N MET A 85 4.79 -3.96 8.49
CA MET A 85 3.41 -3.57 8.17
C MET A 85 3.37 -2.59 7.01
N LEU A 86 4.26 -1.61 7.00
CA LEU A 86 4.34 -0.65 5.89
C LEU A 86 4.70 -1.36 4.58
N GLU A 87 5.63 -2.31 4.64
CA GLU A 87 6.04 -3.05 3.45
C GLU A 87 4.86 -3.83 2.84
N VAL A 88 4.06 -4.48 3.69
CA VAL A 88 2.85 -5.18 3.25
C VAL A 88 1.87 -4.20 2.62
N ALA A 89 1.64 -3.06 3.28
CA ALA A 89 0.71 -2.05 2.78
C ALA A 89 1.14 -1.53 1.40
N LEU A 90 2.43 -1.25 1.22
CA LEU A 90 2.95 -0.80 -0.07
C LEU A 90 2.65 -1.81 -1.18
N GLN A 91 2.85 -3.09 -0.92
CA GLN A 91 2.60 -4.12 -1.92
C GLN A 91 1.11 -4.30 -2.22
N ILE A 92 0.26 -4.21 -1.20
CA ILE A 92 -1.19 -4.28 -1.38
C ILE A 92 -1.68 -3.11 -2.24
N TYR A 93 -1.28 -1.89 -1.91
CA TYR A 93 -1.70 -0.71 -2.68
C TYR A 93 -1.13 -0.72 -4.10
N LYS A 94 0.09 -1.22 -4.27
CA LYS A 94 0.68 -1.41 -5.59
C LYS A 94 -0.16 -2.37 -6.43
N TYR A 95 -0.58 -3.47 -5.83
CA TYR A 95 -1.39 -4.48 -6.51
C TYR A 95 -2.75 -3.90 -6.94
N ILE A 96 -3.38 -3.14 -6.05
CA ILE A 96 -4.64 -2.46 -6.36
C ILE A 96 -4.44 -1.47 -7.52
N ASN A 97 -3.38 -0.68 -7.46
CA ASN A 97 -3.11 0.33 -8.49
C ASN A 97 -2.86 -0.29 -9.87
N ASP A 98 -2.39 -1.53 -9.92
CA ASP A 98 -2.14 -2.23 -11.19
C ASP A 98 -3.41 -2.69 -11.89
N LYS A 99 -4.55 -2.72 -11.20
CA LYS A 99 -5.83 -3.06 -11.82
C LYS A 99 -6.23 -1.97 -12.82
N ASP A 100 -7.00 -2.34 -13.84
CA ASP A 100 -7.48 -1.37 -14.81
C ASP A 100 -8.62 -0.53 -14.24
N ASP A 101 -8.96 0.55 -14.95
CA ASP A 101 -9.95 1.52 -14.49
C ASP A 101 -11.34 0.91 -14.33
N ALA A 102 -11.71 0.05 -15.26
CA ALA A 102 -13.02 -0.60 -15.22
C ALA A 102 -13.14 -1.50 -13.99
N PHE A 103 -12.07 -2.20 -13.65
CA PHE A 103 -12.04 -3.04 -12.45
C PHE A 103 -12.20 -2.20 -11.18
N LEU A 104 -11.47 -1.10 -11.08
CA LEU A 104 -11.54 -0.22 -9.92
C LEU A 104 -12.93 0.40 -9.79
N GLU A 105 -13.51 0.85 -10.89
CA GLU A 105 -14.85 1.41 -10.90
C GLU A 105 -15.89 0.40 -10.42
N ARG A 106 -15.82 -0.84 -10.91
CA ARG A 106 -16.73 -1.92 -10.48
C ARG A 106 -16.55 -2.26 -9.00
N SER A 107 -15.33 -2.03 -8.46
CA SER A 107 -15.01 -2.31 -7.07
C SER A 107 -15.31 -1.11 -6.16
N SER A 108 -15.86 -0.04 -6.70
CA SER A 108 -16.14 1.21 -5.98
C SER A 108 -14.89 1.76 -5.30
N TYR A 109 -13.78 1.79 -6.03
CA TYR A 109 -12.49 2.23 -5.51
C TYR A 109 -11.78 3.12 -6.53
N SER A 110 -11.02 4.11 -6.06
CA SER A 110 -10.31 5.06 -6.93
C SER A 110 -8.81 5.05 -6.63
N ARG A 111 -8.02 5.57 -7.59
CA ARG A 111 -6.57 5.69 -7.40
C ARG A 111 -6.20 6.75 -6.38
N GLU A 112 -7.04 7.77 -6.21
CA GLU A 112 -6.86 8.75 -5.13
C GLU A 112 -6.90 8.07 -3.76
N GLU A 113 -7.78 7.07 -3.62
CA GLU A 113 -7.89 6.30 -2.37
C GLU A 113 -6.63 5.46 -2.12
N VAL A 114 -5.91 5.05 -3.16
CA VAL A 114 -4.62 4.35 -2.99
C VAL A 114 -3.61 5.27 -2.30
N GLU A 115 -3.46 6.50 -2.79
CA GLU A 115 -2.53 7.47 -2.19
C GLU A 115 -2.94 7.82 -0.77
N GLU A 116 -4.23 8.11 -0.55
CA GLU A 116 -4.75 8.42 0.77
C GLU A 116 -4.50 7.26 1.74
N GLY A 117 -4.70 6.03 1.25
CA GLY A 117 -4.53 4.83 2.06
C GLY A 117 -3.11 4.64 2.55
N ILE A 118 -2.12 4.76 1.66
CA ILE A 118 -0.73 4.55 2.06
C ILE A 118 -0.27 5.65 3.02
N LEU A 119 -0.71 6.89 2.80
CA LEU A 119 -0.38 7.99 3.71
C LEU A 119 -1.05 7.80 5.06
N SER A 120 -2.26 7.26 5.10
CA SER A 120 -2.95 6.92 6.35
C SER A 120 -2.20 5.84 7.13
N VAL A 121 -1.72 4.80 6.46
CA VAL A 121 -0.91 3.76 7.10
C VAL A 121 0.33 4.37 7.72
N MET A 122 1.05 5.22 6.99
CA MET A 122 2.25 5.88 7.49
C MET A 122 1.93 6.76 8.70
N HIS A 123 0.82 7.48 8.64
CA HIS A 123 0.37 8.33 9.73
C HIS A 123 0.06 7.51 10.99
N ILE A 124 -0.67 6.42 10.86
CA ILE A 124 -0.99 5.53 11.99
C ILE A 124 0.28 4.99 12.64
N LEU A 125 1.26 4.62 11.83
CA LEU A 125 2.54 4.08 12.30
C LEU A 125 3.51 5.16 12.80
N HIS A 126 3.14 6.44 12.68
CA HIS A 126 3.98 7.58 13.00
C HIS A 126 5.29 7.59 12.21
N ILE A 127 5.21 7.24 10.94
CA ILE A 127 6.34 7.35 10.02
C ILE A 127 6.25 8.71 9.34
N ASP A 128 7.35 9.47 9.39
CA ASP A 128 7.39 10.83 8.84
C ASP A 128 7.22 10.83 7.33
N THR A 129 6.18 11.51 6.85
CA THR A 129 5.87 11.62 5.43
C THR A 129 6.37 12.93 4.82
N ASP A 130 6.82 13.88 5.64
CA ASP A 130 7.16 15.23 5.16
C ASP A 130 8.24 15.23 4.10
N MET A 131 9.30 14.45 4.31
CA MET A 131 10.39 14.36 3.34
C MET A 131 9.90 13.77 2.02
N ILE A 132 9.05 12.75 2.09
CA ILE A 132 8.51 12.10 0.90
C ILE A 132 7.59 13.07 0.15
N CYS A 133 6.73 13.77 0.87
CA CYS A 133 5.83 14.76 0.27
C CYS A 133 6.60 15.87 -0.45
N ARG A 134 7.73 16.32 0.11
CA ARG A 134 8.57 17.34 -0.53
C ARG A 134 9.18 16.85 -1.83
N LEU A 135 9.52 15.57 -1.91
CA LEU A 135 10.10 14.99 -3.12
C LEU A 135 9.07 14.78 -4.22
N LEU A 136 7.81 14.65 -3.87
CA LEU A 136 6.72 14.42 -4.81
C LEU A 136 6.11 15.70 -5.37
N VAL A 137 6.43 16.83 -4.77
CA VAL A 137 5.93 18.14 -5.20
C VAL A 137 6.89 18.81 -6.24
#